data_c566db0684354e930fa0b4fc06b4e573
#
_entry.id   c566db0684354e930fa0b4fc06b4e573
#
_cell.length_a   1.000
_cell.length_b   1.000
_cell.length_c   1.000
_cell.angle_alpha   90.00
_cell.angle_beta   90.00
_cell.angle_gamma   90.00
#
_symmetry.space_group_name_H-M   'P 1'
#
loop_
_entity.id
_entity.type
_entity.pdbx_description
1 polymer ?
#
loop_
_entity_poly.entity_id
_entity_poly.type
_entity_poly.pdbx_seq_one_letter_code
_entity_poly.pdbx_strand_id
1 'polypeptide(L)'
;ALRRNFVIPFDTTVAKIDNIVYIDTDAGCLLRPLIRVENIKKIPRIIREFPSYEFLIDHLLKEQCIEYVDKQEEDNLRIALWSTKDPGDAPWEAYTHAELDPSFTIPGLCGSCSPFPDFNQAPRNTYQSAMFKQALGVYTLNYPVRMDTVSHTLVQPQRPIVSTRMDSIVGASDAPAGVNALVVIKCYTGRNQEDSVIMNQAALDRGMFRSVKYQTYRDEERHSGGADAEKFENVGLVNNCAGKRDANYDH
;
A
#
# COMPACT_ATOMS: atom_id res chain seq x y z
N ALA A 1 13.90 -2.07 26.24
CA ALA A 1 14.85 -3.05 26.83
C ALA A 1 14.59 -4.47 26.30
N LEU A 2 13.36 -5.01 26.34
CA LEU A 2 13.05 -6.40 25.92
C LEU A 2 13.35 -6.66 24.44
N ARG A 3 12.92 -5.77 23.53
CA ARG A 3 13.22 -5.85 22.11
C ARG A 3 14.71 -5.70 21.82
N ARG A 4 15.38 -4.77 22.49
CA ARG A 4 16.83 -4.53 22.36
C ARG A 4 17.69 -5.71 22.82
N ASN A 5 17.19 -6.47 23.78
CA ASN A 5 17.87 -7.68 24.28
C ASN A 5 17.41 -8.96 23.57
N PHE A 6 16.65 -8.83 22.49
CA PHE A 6 16.11 -9.96 21.72
C PHE A 6 15.26 -10.95 22.54
N VAL A 7 14.67 -10.49 23.64
CA VAL A 7 13.71 -11.27 24.43
C VAL A 7 12.36 -11.39 23.71
N ILE A 8 11.99 -10.33 22.98
CA ILE A 8 10.86 -10.30 22.06
C ILE A 8 11.37 -9.99 20.65
N PRO A 9 10.64 -10.39 19.59
CA PRO A 9 11.01 -10.12 18.20
C PRO A 9 11.28 -8.63 17.95
N PHE A 10 12.19 -8.33 17.04
CA PHE A 10 12.60 -6.95 16.73
C PHE A 10 11.50 -6.14 16.01
N ASP A 11 10.55 -6.83 15.39
CA ASP A 11 9.37 -6.28 14.71
C ASP A 11 8.16 -6.06 15.64
N THR A 12 8.31 -6.38 16.92
CA THR A 12 7.29 -6.11 17.93
C THR A 12 7.19 -4.60 18.20
N THR A 13 5.98 -4.07 18.18
CA THR A 13 5.73 -2.67 18.53
C THR A 13 5.44 -2.51 20.02
N VAL A 14 5.86 -1.40 20.60
CA VAL A 14 5.66 -1.09 22.02
C VAL A 14 5.23 0.36 22.16
N ALA A 15 3.97 0.59 22.47
CA ALA A 15 3.44 1.92 22.68
C ALA A 15 2.99 2.12 24.13
N LYS A 16 3.15 3.34 24.65
CA LYS A 16 2.60 3.74 25.93
C LYS A 16 1.58 4.84 25.71
N ILE A 17 0.32 4.54 26.00
CA ILE A 17 -0.82 5.45 25.89
C ILE A 17 -1.54 5.47 27.23
N ASP A 18 -1.75 6.63 27.83
CA ASP A 18 -2.51 6.81 29.09
C ASP A 18 -2.12 5.87 30.23
N ASN A 19 -0.82 5.67 30.47
CA ASN A 19 -0.25 4.73 31.44
C ASN A 19 -0.47 3.24 31.17
N ILE A 20 -1.01 2.88 30.01
CA ILE A 20 -1.12 1.50 29.53
C ILE A 20 0.01 1.25 28.53
N VAL A 21 0.66 0.10 28.62
CA VAL A 21 1.66 -0.36 27.67
C VAL A 21 1.01 -1.37 26.74
N TYR A 22 0.99 -1.04 25.45
CA TYR A 22 0.54 -1.93 24.37
C TYR A 22 1.76 -2.60 23.76
N ILE A 23 1.71 -3.90 23.62
CA ILE A 23 2.77 -4.69 22.98
C ILE A 23 2.09 -5.53 21.90
N ASP A 24 2.32 -5.18 20.64
CA ASP A 24 1.75 -5.88 19.49
C ASP A 24 2.84 -6.73 18.84
N THR A 25 2.62 -8.04 18.83
CA THR A 25 3.54 -9.03 18.26
C THR A 25 3.07 -9.55 16.91
N ASP A 26 1.94 -9.04 16.42
CA ASP A 26 1.36 -9.41 15.13
C ASP A 26 2.07 -8.69 13.98
N ALA A 27 2.19 -9.36 12.84
CA ALA A 27 2.81 -8.84 11.62
C ALA A 27 1.99 -7.76 10.89
N GLY A 28 0.90 -7.25 11.49
CA GLY A 28 -0.01 -6.28 10.88
C GLY A 28 0.47 -4.82 10.90
N CYS A 29 1.49 -4.49 11.65
CA CYS A 29 1.97 -3.11 11.79
C CYS A 29 3.01 -2.75 10.74
N LEU A 30 2.87 -1.57 10.13
CA LEU A 30 3.89 -1.00 9.26
C LEU A 30 5.00 -0.39 10.11
N LEU A 31 6.21 -0.92 9.97
CA LEU A 31 7.40 -0.46 10.67
C LEU A 31 8.37 0.20 9.69
N ARG A 32 9.16 1.15 10.19
CA ARG A 32 10.27 1.71 9.45
C ARG A 32 11.58 1.64 10.25
N PRO A 33 12.71 1.38 9.60
CA PRO A 33 13.99 1.35 10.27
C PRO A 33 14.50 2.76 10.52
N LEU A 34 15.01 3.01 11.72
CA LEU A 34 15.70 4.23 12.11
C LEU A 34 17.07 3.92 12.69
N ILE A 35 18.04 4.79 12.44
CA ILE A 35 19.38 4.70 13.04
C ILE A 35 19.31 5.24 14.46
N ARG A 36 19.89 4.50 15.41
CA ARG A 36 20.07 4.98 16.80
C ARG A 36 21.32 5.85 16.89
N VAL A 37 21.14 7.09 17.30
CA VAL A 37 22.21 8.09 17.37
C VAL A 37 23.35 7.63 18.29
N GLU A 38 23.05 6.97 19.40
CA GLU A 38 24.06 6.48 20.35
C GLU A 38 25.07 5.48 19.74
N ASN A 39 24.64 4.73 18.71
CA ASN A 39 25.46 3.70 18.07
C ASN A 39 25.91 4.08 16.64
N ILE A 40 25.62 5.28 16.18
CA ILE A 40 25.91 5.72 14.81
C ILE A 40 27.39 5.57 14.42
N LYS A 41 28.29 5.77 15.37
CA LYS A 41 29.75 5.64 15.16
C LYS A 41 30.21 4.21 14.85
N LYS A 42 29.41 3.20 15.14
CA LYS A 42 29.73 1.79 14.84
C LYS A 42 29.42 1.44 13.38
N ILE A 43 28.49 2.12 12.74
CA ILE A 43 27.97 1.79 11.39
C ILE A 43 29.08 1.71 10.32
N PRO A 44 30.03 2.66 10.21
CA PRO A 44 31.08 2.59 9.18
C PRO A 44 32.01 1.37 9.33
N ARG A 45 32.19 0.85 10.54
CA ARG A 45 32.93 -0.38 10.78
C ARG A 45 32.15 -1.58 10.29
N ILE A 46 30.88 -1.69 10.67
CA ILE A 46 29.99 -2.81 10.32
C ILE A 46 29.84 -2.92 8.81
N ILE A 47 29.63 -1.81 8.10
CA ILE A 47 29.52 -1.79 6.63
C ILE A 47 30.79 -2.34 5.95
N ARG A 48 31.97 -2.06 6.51
CA ARG A 48 33.25 -2.58 5.96
C ARG A 48 33.42 -4.07 6.22
N GLU A 49 32.99 -4.54 7.39
CA GLU A 49 33.13 -5.96 7.80
C GLU A 49 32.10 -6.85 7.05
N PHE A 50 30.92 -6.35 6.76
CA PHE A 50 29.80 -7.08 6.15
C PHE A 50 29.29 -6.40 4.87
N PRO A 51 29.95 -6.59 3.74
CA PRO A 51 29.55 -5.93 2.48
C PRO A 51 28.28 -6.54 1.84
N SER A 52 27.85 -7.74 2.25
CA SER A 52 26.61 -8.36 1.77
C SER A 52 25.40 -7.79 2.50
N TYR A 53 24.40 -7.34 1.74
CA TYR A 53 23.19 -6.71 2.27
C TYR A 53 22.42 -7.59 3.27
N GLU A 54 22.30 -8.90 2.99
CA GLU A 54 21.55 -9.83 3.83
C GLU A 54 22.13 -9.94 5.25
N PHE A 55 23.47 -10.03 5.37
CA PHE A 55 24.13 -10.10 6.66
C PHE A 55 24.27 -8.74 7.34
N LEU A 56 24.32 -7.66 6.55
CA LEU A 56 24.51 -6.31 7.06
C LEU A 56 23.35 -5.88 7.98
N ILE A 57 22.11 -6.09 7.56
CA ILE A 57 20.92 -5.70 8.33
C ILE A 57 20.89 -6.43 9.67
N ASP A 58 21.12 -7.74 9.67
CA ASP A 58 21.15 -8.54 10.89
C ASP A 58 22.22 -8.07 11.88
N HIS A 59 23.40 -7.70 11.39
CA HIS A 59 24.47 -7.18 12.24
C HIS A 59 24.17 -5.78 12.76
N LEU A 60 23.57 -4.92 11.96
CA LEU A 60 23.14 -3.59 12.40
C LEU A 60 22.05 -3.67 13.49
N LEU A 61 21.17 -4.66 13.41
CA LEU A 61 20.15 -4.93 14.44
C LEU A 61 20.81 -5.49 15.72
N LYS A 62 21.69 -6.48 15.60
CA LYS A 62 22.40 -7.08 16.75
C LYS A 62 23.26 -6.07 17.50
N GLU A 63 23.96 -5.20 16.79
CA GLU A 63 24.76 -4.12 17.36
C GLU A 63 23.91 -2.92 17.81
N GLN A 64 22.59 -3.04 17.70
CA GLN A 64 21.61 -2.00 18.05
C GLN A 64 21.88 -0.66 17.35
N CYS A 65 22.37 -0.70 16.12
CA CYS A 65 22.56 0.49 15.29
C CYS A 65 21.28 0.93 14.61
N ILE A 66 20.39 -0.03 14.28
CA ILE A 66 19.07 0.19 13.70
C ILE A 66 18.01 -0.36 14.64
N GLU A 67 16.89 0.31 14.69
CA GLU A 67 15.68 -0.10 15.41
C GLU A 67 14.46 0.08 14.50
N TYR A 68 13.57 -0.92 14.46
CA TYR A 68 12.30 -0.79 13.77
C TYR A 68 11.29 -0.10 14.67
N VAL A 69 10.62 0.90 14.14
CA VAL A 69 9.74 1.79 14.90
C VAL A 69 8.40 1.91 14.18
N ASP A 70 7.31 1.86 14.93
CA ASP A 70 5.98 2.15 14.43
C ASP A 70 5.63 3.64 14.57
N LYS A 71 4.46 4.02 14.07
CA LYS A 71 4.01 5.42 14.13
C LYS A 71 3.80 5.93 15.56
N GLN A 72 3.35 5.09 16.48
CA GLN A 72 3.09 5.48 17.86
C GLN A 72 4.39 5.66 18.66
N GLU A 73 5.38 4.79 18.42
CA GLU A 73 6.73 4.97 18.99
C GLU A 73 7.39 6.23 18.43
N GLU A 74 7.24 6.49 17.12
CA GLU A 74 7.83 7.63 16.44
C GLU A 74 7.43 8.97 17.08
N ASP A 75 6.18 9.11 17.53
CA ASP A 75 5.68 10.33 18.16
C ASP A 75 6.43 10.70 19.46
N ASN A 76 7.11 9.73 20.07
CA ASN A 76 7.92 9.93 21.28
C ASN A 76 9.42 10.06 20.99
N LEU A 77 9.84 10.06 19.72
CA LEU A 77 11.24 10.13 19.33
C LEU A 77 11.60 11.54 18.81
N ARG A 78 12.88 11.88 18.95
CA ARG A 78 13.48 13.03 18.26
C ARG A 78 14.37 12.51 17.16
N ILE A 79 13.94 12.66 15.92
CA ILE A 79 14.58 12.08 14.74
C ILE A 79 15.31 13.18 13.97
N ALA A 80 16.63 12.98 13.79
CA ALA A 80 17.43 13.85 12.91
C ALA A 80 17.19 13.46 11.45
N LEU A 81 17.08 14.46 10.58
CA LEU A 81 16.85 14.26 9.15
C LEU A 81 18.04 13.56 8.46
N TRP A 82 19.27 13.87 8.87
CA TRP A 82 20.47 13.33 8.27
C TRP A 82 21.33 12.59 9.29
N SER A 83 21.77 11.39 8.96
CA SER A 83 22.64 10.58 9.82
C SER A 83 24.13 10.91 9.68
N THR A 84 24.54 11.56 8.59
CA THR A 84 25.95 11.81 8.23
C THR A 84 26.35 13.28 8.19
N LYS A 85 25.39 14.18 8.29
CA LYS A 85 25.60 15.64 8.27
C LYS A 85 25.30 16.24 9.64
N ASP A 86 25.54 17.52 9.76
CA ASP A 86 25.10 18.28 10.92
C ASP A 86 23.59 18.05 11.12
N PRO A 87 23.14 17.63 12.30
CA PRO A 87 21.74 17.33 12.55
C PRO A 87 20.81 18.55 12.43
N GLY A 88 21.32 19.74 12.18
CA GLY A 88 20.58 20.99 12.05
C GLY A 88 20.59 21.81 13.34
N ASP A 89 19.43 22.29 13.78
CA ASP A 89 19.30 23.30 14.84
C ASP A 89 19.67 22.83 16.25
N ALA A 90 19.93 21.56 16.47
CA ALA A 90 20.27 20.99 17.78
C ALA A 90 21.49 20.05 17.71
N PRO A 91 22.26 19.94 18.80
CA PRO A 91 23.37 18.99 18.86
C PRO A 91 22.89 17.55 18.79
N TRP A 92 23.77 16.62 18.36
CA TRP A 92 23.44 15.19 18.20
C TRP A 92 22.85 14.55 19.46
N GLU A 93 23.29 14.99 20.63
CA GLU A 93 22.82 14.49 21.93
C GLU A 93 21.34 14.80 22.19
N ALA A 94 20.77 15.73 21.44
CA ALA A 94 19.36 16.07 21.56
C ALA A 94 18.45 15.11 20.77
N TYR A 95 19.03 14.33 19.85
CA TYR A 95 18.31 13.38 19.03
C TYR A 95 18.45 11.95 19.55
N THR A 96 17.37 11.20 19.48
CA THR A 96 17.37 9.76 19.84
C THR A 96 17.71 8.89 18.64
N HIS A 97 17.17 9.27 17.47
CA HIS A 97 17.29 8.54 16.22
C HIS A 97 17.66 9.47 15.07
N ALA A 98 18.03 8.88 13.95
CA ALA A 98 18.27 9.56 12.68
C ALA A 98 17.68 8.75 11.53
N GLU A 99 17.29 9.45 10.45
CA GLU A 99 16.84 8.80 9.23
C GLU A 99 17.98 8.05 8.55
N LEU A 100 17.65 6.92 7.92
CA LEU A 100 18.58 6.19 7.06
C LEU A 100 18.91 7.01 5.80
N ASP A 101 17.87 7.35 5.07
CA ASP A 101 17.95 8.20 3.88
C ASP A 101 16.64 8.97 3.72
N PRO A 102 16.68 10.31 3.88
CA PRO A 102 15.49 11.15 3.72
C PRO A 102 14.84 11.06 2.34
N SER A 103 15.62 10.73 1.30
CA SER A 103 15.11 10.60 -0.07
C SER A 103 14.03 9.52 -0.21
N PHE A 104 14.07 8.49 0.64
CA PHE A 104 13.04 7.44 0.70
C PHE A 104 11.93 7.75 1.70
N THR A 105 12.29 8.37 2.82
CA THR A 105 11.34 8.61 3.90
C THR A 105 10.34 9.70 3.56
N ILE A 106 10.80 10.80 2.95
CA ILE A 106 9.95 11.96 2.62
C ILE A 106 8.82 11.58 1.65
N PRO A 107 9.06 10.89 0.52
CA PRO A 107 8.00 10.52 -0.40
C PRO A 107 7.07 9.42 0.12
N GLY A 108 7.54 8.57 1.02
CA GLY A 108 6.84 7.36 1.45
C GLY A 108 6.73 6.29 0.36
N LEU A 109 5.97 5.23 0.62
CA LEU A 109 5.82 4.11 -0.33
C LEU A 109 5.19 4.54 -1.66
N CYS A 110 4.03 5.21 -1.60
CA CYS A 110 3.31 5.62 -2.81
C CYS A 110 4.07 6.68 -3.62
N GLY A 111 4.71 7.62 -2.95
CA GLY A 111 5.54 8.63 -3.61
C GLY A 111 6.80 8.05 -4.26
N SER A 112 7.36 7.00 -3.67
CA SER A 112 8.53 6.31 -4.22
C SER A 112 8.23 5.45 -5.45
N CYS A 113 6.96 5.17 -5.74
CA CYS A 113 6.52 4.54 -6.98
C CYS A 113 6.44 5.54 -8.16
N SER A 114 6.53 6.84 -7.90
CA SER A 114 6.56 7.86 -8.97
C SER A 114 7.97 7.95 -9.57
N PRO A 115 8.16 7.72 -10.88
CA PRO A 115 9.45 7.85 -11.52
C PRO A 115 9.82 9.33 -11.68
N PHE A 116 11.11 9.65 -11.50
CA PHE A 116 11.66 10.99 -11.68
C PHE A 116 10.89 12.11 -10.96
N PRO A 117 10.64 11.99 -9.65
CA PRO A 117 9.82 12.96 -8.92
C PRO A 117 10.46 14.36 -8.83
N ASP A 118 11.76 14.46 -8.98
CA ASP A 118 12.55 15.70 -8.99
C ASP A 118 12.28 16.57 -10.22
N PHE A 119 11.80 16.00 -11.33
CA PHE A 119 11.38 16.75 -12.52
C PHE A 119 9.96 17.31 -12.42
N ASN A 120 9.19 16.91 -11.43
CA ASN A 120 7.83 17.36 -11.25
C ASN A 120 7.73 18.48 -10.21
N GLN A 121 6.68 19.28 -10.32
CA GLN A 121 6.30 20.20 -9.25
C GLN A 121 5.86 19.40 -8.00
N ALA A 122 6.30 19.81 -6.80
CA ALA A 122 6.04 19.08 -5.56
C ALA A 122 4.55 18.76 -5.30
N PRO A 123 3.57 19.66 -5.52
CA PRO A 123 2.15 19.32 -5.37
C PRO A 123 1.70 18.20 -6.30
N ARG A 124 2.29 18.06 -7.49
CA ARG A 124 1.93 17.01 -8.45
C ARG A 124 2.40 15.63 -8.00
N ASN A 125 3.53 15.54 -7.33
CA ASN A 125 3.97 14.29 -6.69
C ASN A 125 3.01 13.88 -5.56
N THR A 126 2.48 14.83 -4.81
CA THR A 126 1.46 14.58 -3.79
C THR A 126 0.17 14.05 -4.39
N TYR A 127 -0.32 14.67 -5.47
CA TYR A 127 -1.52 14.20 -6.16
C TYR A 127 -1.33 12.81 -6.78
N GLN A 128 -0.17 12.55 -7.38
CA GLN A 128 0.17 11.22 -7.89
C GLN A 128 0.14 10.18 -6.78
N SER A 129 0.70 10.47 -5.62
CA SER A 129 0.69 9.56 -4.45
C SER A 129 -0.72 9.26 -3.95
N ALA A 130 -1.62 10.24 -4.00
CA ALA A 130 -3.02 10.04 -3.65
C ALA A 130 -3.76 9.19 -4.69
N MET A 131 -3.56 9.46 -5.98
CA MET A 131 -4.21 8.75 -7.08
C MET A 131 -3.68 7.33 -7.28
N PHE A 132 -2.43 7.06 -6.95
CA PHE A 132 -1.84 5.72 -7.00
C PHE A 132 -2.69 4.69 -6.23
N LYS A 133 -3.21 5.08 -5.07
CA LYS A 133 -4.07 4.23 -4.22
C LYS A 133 -5.48 4.01 -4.79
N GLN A 134 -5.90 4.81 -5.76
CA GLN A 134 -7.24 4.78 -6.39
C GLN A 134 -7.21 4.17 -7.79
N ALA A 135 -6.04 3.73 -8.25
CA ALA A 135 -5.89 3.13 -9.57
C ALA A 135 -6.63 1.79 -9.66
N LEU A 136 -7.33 1.58 -10.76
CA LEU A 136 -7.97 0.32 -11.08
C LEU A 136 -7.00 -0.60 -11.81
N GLY A 137 -6.86 -1.82 -11.33
CA GLY A 137 -5.98 -2.83 -11.91
C GLY A 137 -6.32 -4.21 -11.41
N VAL A 138 -5.32 -5.04 -11.16
CA VAL A 138 -5.46 -6.34 -10.50
C VAL A 138 -5.16 -6.13 -9.01
N TYR A 139 -6.18 -6.11 -8.17
CA TYR A 139 -6.03 -5.82 -6.73
C TYR A 139 -5.44 -6.99 -5.94
N THR A 140 -5.58 -8.23 -6.44
CA THR A 140 -4.97 -9.45 -5.89
C THR A 140 -4.91 -10.53 -6.97
N LEU A 141 -3.90 -11.39 -6.91
CA LEU A 141 -3.70 -12.43 -7.93
C LEU A 141 -4.76 -13.54 -7.89
N ASN A 142 -5.39 -13.76 -6.76
CA ASN A 142 -6.43 -14.77 -6.55
C ASN A 142 -7.85 -14.20 -6.62
N TYR A 143 -8.06 -13.07 -7.27
CA TYR A 143 -9.37 -12.42 -7.35
C TYR A 143 -10.53 -13.31 -7.86
N PRO A 144 -10.31 -14.30 -8.76
CA PRO A 144 -11.41 -15.14 -9.24
C PRO A 144 -12.01 -16.08 -8.20
N VAL A 145 -11.25 -16.41 -7.14
CA VAL A 145 -11.67 -17.35 -6.09
C VAL A 145 -12.02 -16.66 -4.76
N ARG A 146 -11.94 -15.33 -4.72
CA ARG A 146 -12.31 -14.54 -3.54
C ARG A 146 -13.81 -14.29 -3.49
N MET A 147 -14.36 -14.31 -2.29
CA MET A 147 -15.76 -13.98 -2.02
C MET A 147 -15.90 -12.53 -1.50
N ASP A 148 -15.33 -11.59 -2.22
CA ASP A 148 -15.52 -10.17 -1.91
C ASP A 148 -16.93 -9.73 -2.34
N THR A 149 -17.57 -8.87 -1.56
CA THR A 149 -18.94 -8.39 -1.86
C THR A 149 -19.00 -7.72 -3.23
N VAL A 150 -18.05 -6.84 -3.51
CA VAL A 150 -17.88 -6.20 -4.83
C VAL A 150 -16.39 -6.04 -5.09
N SER A 151 -15.95 -6.43 -6.27
CA SER A 151 -14.59 -6.16 -6.72
C SER A 151 -14.57 -5.71 -8.18
N HIS A 152 -13.57 -4.93 -8.53
CA HIS A 152 -13.37 -4.44 -9.88
C HIS A 152 -11.95 -4.80 -10.33
N THR A 153 -11.82 -5.30 -11.55
CA THR A 153 -10.52 -5.58 -12.16
C THR A 153 -10.43 -4.97 -13.54
N LEU A 154 -9.25 -4.52 -13.91
CA LEU A 154 -8.97 -4.07 -15.27
C LEU A 154 -8.77 -5.29 -16.17
N VAL A 155 -9.40 -5.30 -17.35
CA VAL A 155 -9.34 -6.45 -18.27
C VAL A 155 -7.96 -6.60 -18.91
N GLN A 156 -7.35 -5.47 -19.26
CA GLN A 156 -6.04 -5.43 -19.92
C GLN A 156 -5.08 -4.51 -19.15
N PRO A 157 -4.67 -4.88 -17.94
CA PRO A 157 -3.70 -4.12 -17.19
C PRO A 157 -2.32 -4.25 -17.87
N GLN A 158 -1.54 -3.18 -17.86
CA GLN A 158 -0.23 -3.14 -18.46
C GLN A 158 0.80 -2.71 -17.42
N ARG A 159 1.97 -3.32 -17.47
CA ARG A 159 3.12 -2.84 -16.69
C ARG A 159 3.54 -1.47 -17.18
N PRO A 160 3.88 -0.53 -16.29
CA PRO A 160 4.39 0.76 -16.70
C PRO A 160 5.69 0.61 -17.50
N ILE A 161 5.88 1.48 -18.50
CA ILE A 161 7.11 1.49 -19.32
C ILE A 161 8.33 1.87 -18.47
N VAL A 162 8.13 2.77 -17.50
CA VAL A 162 9.16 3.18 -16.54
C VAL A 162 8.69 2.77 -15.15
N SER A 163 9.55 2.08 -14.43
CA SER A 163 9.27 1.61 -13.07
C SER A 163 10.38 2.03 -12.11
N THR A 164 10.07 2.09 -10.84
CA THR A 164 11.02 2.33 -9.77
C THR A 164 11.38 1.01 -9.07
N ARG A 165 12.41 1.03 -8.21
CA ARG A 165 12.70 -0.13 -7.37
C ARG A 165 11.55 -0.46 -6.41
N MET A 166 10.80 0.57 -5.99
CA MET A 166 9.66 0.39 -5.09
C MET A 166 8.53 -0.40 -5.76
N ASP A 167 8.30 -0.22 -7.07
CA ASP A 167 7.26 -0.96 -7.81
C ASP A 167 7.44 -2.48 -7.71
N SER A 168 8.70 -2.95 -7.73
CA SER A 168 8.99 -4.38 -7.57
C SER A 168 8.79 -4.86 -6.13
N ILE A 169 9.12 -4.02 -5.15
CA ILE A 169 8.96 -4.36 -3.72
C ILE A 169 7.48 -4.45 -3.34
N VAL A 170 6.65 -3.52 -3.82
CA VAL A 170 5.20 -3.52 -3.54
C VAL A 170 4.40 -4.46 -4.45
N GLY A 171 5.06 -5.15 -5.39
CA GLY A 171 4.41 -6.09 -6.31
C GLY A 171 3.61 -5.43 -7.43
N ALA A 172 3.79 -4.14 -7.69
CA ALA A 172 3.08 -3.43 -8.76
C ALA A 172 3.40 -3.96 -10.17
N SER A 173 4.55 -4.60 -10.33
CA SER A 173 4.93 -5.27 -11.58
C SER A 173 4.18 -6.57 -11.82
N ASP A 174 3.77 -7.26 -10.75
CA ASP A 174 3.07 -8.54 -10.83
C ASP A 174 1.54 -8.35 -10.92
N ALA A 175 1.03 -7.32 -10.26
CA ALA A 175 -0.37 -6.91 -10.28
C ALA A 175 -0.51 -5.45 -10.76
N PRO A 176 -0.30 -5.17 -12.05
CA PRO A 176 -0.29 -3.82 -12.57
C PRO A 176 -1.68 -3.17 -12.51
N ALA A 177 -1.70 -1.84 -12.32
CA ALA A 177 -2.91 -1.05 -12.20
C ALA A 177 -2.87 0.14 -13.16
N GLY A 178 -3.19 -0.09 -14.41
CA GLY A 178 -3.25 0.95 -15.42
C GLY A 178 -2.93 0.47 -16.82
N VAL A 179 -2.82 1.42 -17.72
CA VAL A 179 -2.48 1.21 -19.14
C VAL A 179 -1.44 2.23 -19.58
N ASN A 180 -0.59 1.85 -20.53
CA ASN A 180 0.33 2.78 -21.18
C ASN A 180 -0.43 3.51 -22.30
N ALA A 181 -0.70 4.80 -22.11
CA ALA A 181 -1.46 5.60 -23.04
C ALA A 181 -0.54 6.58 -23.79
N LEU A 182 -0.79 6.77 -25.09
CA LEU A 182 -0.19 7.87 -25.84
C LEU A 182 -0.98 9.14 -25.51
N VAL A 183 -0.33 10.08 -24.82
CA VAL A 183 -0.94 11.34 -24.41
C VAL A 183 -0.38 12.49 -25.26
N VAL A 184 -1.28 13.29 -25.82
CA VAL A 184 -0.93 14.50 -26.57
C VAL A 184 -1.49 15.72 -25.83
N ILE A 185 -0.62 16.63 -25.43
CA ILE A 185 -0.99 17.86 -24.72
C ILE A 185 -1.13 18.98 -25.73
N LYS A 186 -2.36 19.28 -26.13
CA LYS A 186 -2.69 20.37 -27.05
C LYS A 186 -4.15 20.80 -26.91
N CYS A 187 -4.46 22.01 -27.31
CA CYS A 187 -5.84 22.42 -27.51
C CYS A 187 -6.40 21.73 -28.78
N TYR A 188 -7.54 21.08 -28.67
CA TYR A 188 -8.22 20.44 -29.79
C TYR A 188 -9.71 20.74 -29.76
N THR A 189 -10.17 21.58 -30.70
CA THR A 189 -11.59 22.01 -30.86
C THR A 189 -12.25 22.65 -29.62
N GLY A 190 -11.48 23.00 -28.60
CA GLY A 190 -11.97 23.59 -27.35
C GLY A 190 -12.75 22.64 -26.44
N ARG A 191 -12.92 21.36 -26.80
CA ARG A 191 -13.67 20.39 -25.99
C ARG A 191 -12.83 19.73 -24.88
N ASN A 192 -11.54 19.98 -24.84
CA ASN A 192 -10.62 19.51 -23.83
C ASN A 192 -10.09 20.65 -22.93
N GLN A 193 -10.91 21.67 -22.69
CA GLN A 193 -10.57 22.76 -21.77
C GLN A 193 -10.65 22.30 -20.31
N GLU A 194 -9.91 23.00 -19.43
CA GLU A 194 -9.80 22.71 -18.00
C GLU A 194 -9.32 21.27 -17.77
N ASP A 195 -10.11 20.47 -17.04
CA ASP A 195 -9.82 19.08 -16.71
C ASP A 195 -10.41 18.07 -17.71
N SER A 196 -10.91 18.54 -18.82
CA SER A 196 -11.54 17.70 -19.86
C SER A 196 -10.48 17.00 -20.71
N VAL A 197 -10.79 15.77 -21.13
CA VAL A 197 -9.94 14.97 -22.02
C VAL A 197 -10.74 14.49 -23.23
N ILE A 198 -10.06 14.34 -24.36
CA ILE A 198 -10.60 13.71 -25.58
C ILE A 198 -9.90 12.37 -25.74
N MET A 199 -10.68 11.30 -25.89
CA MET A 199 -10.16 9.95 -26.04
C MET A 199 -10.43 9.42 -27.46
N ASN A 200 -9.55 8.58 -27.95
CA ASN A 200 -9.72 7.91 -29.23
C ASN A 200 -10.76 6.78 -29.06
N GLN A 201 -11.86 6.87 -29.83
CA GLN A 201 -12.95 5.88 -29.83
C GLN A 201 -12.44 4.47 -30.16
N ALA A 202 -11.57 4.34 -31.17
CA ALA A 202 -11.03 3.04 -31.55
C ALA A 202 -10.16 2.40 -30.47
N ALA A 203 -9.52 3.18 -29.61
CA ALA A 203 -8.78 2.66 -28.46
C ALA A 203 -9.74 2.08 -27.40
N LEU A 204 -10.87 2.77 -27.14
CA LEU A 204 -11.90 2.27 -26.24
C LEU A 204 -12.56 0.99 -26.78
N ASP A 205 -12.86 0.95 -28.08
CA ASP A 205 -13.44 -0.23 -28.73
C ASP A 205 -12.52 -1.45 -28.65
N ARG A 206 -11.20 -1.23 -28.68
CA ARG A 206 -10.18 -2.28 -28.47
C ARG A 206 -10.02 -2.70 -27.01
N GLY A 207 -10.69 -2.05 -26.07
CA GLY A 207 -10.73 -2.42 -24.67
C GLY A 207 -9.87 -1.57 -23.73
N MET A 208 -9.40 -0.40 -24.15
CA MET A 208 -8.73 0.54 -23.24
C MET A 208 -9.67 0.91 -22.08
N PHE A 209 -9.19 0.77 -20.83
CA PHE A 209 -9.95 1.00 -19.59
C PHE A 209 -11.17 0.09 -19.37
N ARG A 210 -11.33 -0.95 -20.16
CA ARG A 210 -12.39 -1.93 -19.92
C ARG A 210 -12.15 -2.64 -18.58
N SER A 211 -13.19 -2.68 -17.75
CA SER A 211 -13.14 -3.31 -16.44
C SER A 211 -14.24 -4.35 -16.29
N VAL A 212 -14.03 -5.30 -15.38
CA VAL A 212 -15.01 -6.30 -14.97
C VAL A 212 -15.35 -6.05 -13.51
N LYS A 213 -16.66 -6.04 -13.22
CA LYS A 213 -17.19 -6.01 -11.86
C LYS A 213 -17.58 -7.43 -11.47
N TYR A 214 -17.00 -7.93 -10.39
CA TYR A 214 -17.42 -9.14 -9.72
C TYR A 214 -18.30 -8.78 -8.53
N GLN A 215 -19.40 -9.48 -8.38
CA GLN A 215 -20.32 -9.26 -7.26
C GLN A 215 -20.69 -10.62 -6.68
N THR A 216 -20.48 -10.80 -5.39
CA THR A 216 -20.83 -11.99 -4.65
C THR A 216 -22.15 -11.73 -3.92
N TYR A 217 -23.09 -12.60 -4.13
CA TYR A 217 -24.32 -12.66 -3.35
C TYR A 217 -24.20 -13.78 -2.35
N ARG A 218 -24.47 -13.48 -1.08
CA ARG A 218 -24.47 -14.46 0.00
C ARG A 218 -25.76 -14.31 0.78
N ASP A 219 -26.42 -15.42 0.97
CA ASP A 219 -27.62 -15.51 1.80
C ASP A 219 -27.62 -16.80 2.59
N GLU A 220 -28.45 -16.91 3.62
CA GLU A 220 -28.53 -18.09 4.47
C GLU A 220 -29.99 -18.35 4.86
N GLU A 221 -30.39 -19.62 4.85
CA GLU A 221 -31.68 -20.03 5.39
C GLU A 221 -31.69 -19.88 6.91
N ARG A 222 -32.61 -19.06 7.44
CA ARG A 222 -32.75 -18.83 8.87
C ARG A 222 -33.90 -19.65 9.44
N HIS A 223 -33.59 -20.48 10.42
CA HIS A 223 -34.56 -21.25 11.19
C HIS A 223 -34.88 -20.53 12.51
N SER A 224 -35.90 -19.73 12.55
CA SER A 224 -36.38 -19.08 13.80
C SER A 224 -37.49 -19.91 14.47
N GLY A 225 -37.21 -21.15 14.83
CA GLY A 225 -38.00 -21.98 15.76
C GLY A 225 -39.53 -22.05 15.62
N GLY A 226 -40.10 -21.49 14.52
CA GLY A 226 -41.53 -21.43 14.23
C GLY A 226 -41.91 -22.04 12.87
N ALA A 227 -43.16 -21.92 12.47
CA ALA A 227 -43.66 -22.44 11.20
C ALA A 227 -43.12 -21.74 9.96
N ASP A 228 -42.47 -20.60 10.12
CA ASP A 228 -41.99 -19.74 9.02
C ASP A 228 -40.45 -19.86 8.84
N ALA A 229 -39.96 -21.06 8.54
CA ALA A 229 -38.57 -21.28 8.19
C ALA A 229 -38.31 -20.74 6.77
N GLU A 230 -37.29 -19.89 6.62
CA GLU A 230 -36.81 -19.45 5.29
C GLU A 230 -36.21 -20.63 4.53
N LYS A 231 -36.49 -20.72 3.23
CA LYS A 231 -35.95 -21.74 2.33
C LYS A 231 -35.58 -21.16 0.99
N PHE A 232 -34.51 -21.66 0.41
CA PHE A 232 -34.17 -21.40 -0.97
C PHE A 232 -35.06 -22.24 -1.88
N GLU A 233 -35.97 -21.60 -2.58
CA GLU A 233 -36.89 -22.29 -3.51
C GLU A 233 -36.96 -21.52 -4.83
N ASN A 234 -37.24 -22.26 -5.93
CA ASN A 234 -37.52 -21.64 -7.20
C ASN A 234 -38.89 -20.97 -7.18
N VAL A 235 -38.91 -19.65 -7.28
CA VAL A 235 -40.12 -18.81 -7.21
C VAL A 235 -41.19 -19.22 -8.24
N GLY A 236 -40.77 -19.76 -9.40
CA GLY A 236 -41.68 -20.26 -10.44
C GLY A 236 -42.47 -21.51 -10.06
N LEU A 237 -41.99 -22.25 -9.04
CA LEU A 237 -42.64 -23.48 -8.56
C LEU A 237 -43.50 -23.27 -7.31
N VAL A 238 -43.38 -22.11 -6.67
CA VAL A 238 -44.14 -21.81 -5.43
C VAL A 238 -45.48 -21.16 -5.78
N ASN A 239 -46.60 -21.81 -5.42
CA ASN A 239 -47.93 -21.27 -5.57
C ASN A 239 -48.07 -19.94 -4.82
N ASN A 240 -48.56 -18.91 -5.47
CA ASN A 240 -48.78 -17.54 -4.98
C ASN A 240 -47.56 -16.62 -4.91
N CYS A 241 -46.40 -16.97 -5.44
CA CYS A 241 -45.28 -16.05 -5.59
C CYS A 241 -45.26 -15.45 -7.02
N ALA A 242 -45.30 -14.12 -7.10
CA ALA A 242 -45.15 -13.41 -8.36
C ALA A 242 -43.65 -13.17 -8.65
N GLY A 243 -43.02 -14.08 -9.37
CA GLY A 243 -41.67 -13.85 -9.93
C GLY A 243 -41.65 -12.76 -11.02
N LYS A 244 -40.52 -12.19 -11.31
CA LYS A 244 -40.35 -11.30 -12.47
C LYS A 244 -40.52 -12.11 -13.76
N ARG A 245 -41.33 -11.61 -14.71
CA ARG A 245 -41.67 -12.30 -15.96
C ARG A 245 -40.47 -12.74 -16.81
N ASP A 246 -39.36 -12.01 -16.77
CA ASP A 246 -38.16 -12.26 -17.60
C ASP A 246 -36.93 -12.72 -16.78
N ALA A 247 -37.13 -13.16 -15.56
CA ALA A 247 -36.03 -13.64 -14.72
C ALA A 247 -35.83 -15.17 -14.93
N ASN A 248 -34.60 -15.58 -15.11
CA ASN A 248 -34.23 -16.98 -15.11
C ASN A 248 -34.00 -17.44 -13.66
N TYR A 249 -34.78 -18.45 -13.23
CA TYR A 249 -34.72 -19.02 -11.88
C TYR A 249 -34.11 -20.44 -11.88
N ASP A 250 -33.47 -20.86 -12.98
CA ASP A 250 -32.92 -22.22 -13.15
C ASP A 250 -31.48 -22.35 -12.67
N HIS A 251 -31.06 -21.60 -11.65
CA HIS A 251 -29.70 -21.62 -11.10
C HIS A 251 -29.64 -22.38 -9.78
#